data_dce13e0cb31bef83a392ffef314e420e
#
_entry.id   dce13e0cb31bef83a392ffef314e420e
#
_cell.length_a   1.000
_cell.length_b   1.000
_cell.length_c   1.000
_cell.angle_alpha   90.00
_cell.angle_beta   90.00
_cell.angle_gamma   90.00
#
_symmetry.space_group_name_H-M   'P 1'
#
loop_
_entity.id
_entity.type
_entity.pdbx_description
1 polymer ?
#
loop_
_entity_poly.entity_id
_entity_poly.type
_entity_poly.pdbx_seq_one_letter_code
_entity_poly.pdbx_strand_id
1 'polypeptide(L)'
;MKKLLFIINPRAGLKKNPNFIDEAVEVFEQAGYKVGKKFTKKRADATEIARDHGNDVDLIVCMGGDGTLNEVFEGMMEGEVRTPIGYIPAGSTNDFANSLGLETKPEEAAKFIVSHKPRKLDMGEFNGRAFAYTASCGIFTKTSYATSQKLKNKLGHAAYVLSASKEIFHVKKLKMKVELPNEVIEGNYIFAAINNATKVGGVMKLDENMVEFNDGLFELMLIEYPKNPVDLAKLVGKVAKQRFTGKITLIQIDQAKITIDSDVDWSLDGEKEKGQSYISFRVIPDAINFIY
;
A
#
# COMPACT_ATOMS: atom_id res chain seq x y z
N MET A 1 11.43 25.72 -20.36
CA MET A 1 12.06 24.71 -19.47
C MET A 1 10.95 24.09 -18.65
N LYS A 2 10.84 22.77 -18.63
CA LYS A 2 9.82 22.06 -17.85
C LYS A 2 10.05 22.27 -16.35
N LYS A 3 8.98 22.37 -15.58
CA LYS A 3 9.05 22.56 -14.12
C LYS A 3 8.86 21.22 -13.39
N LEU A 4 9.64 20.98 -12.38
CA LEU A 4 9.52 19.80 -11.51
C LEU A 4 9.34 20.24 -10.05
N LEU A 5 8.32 19.70 -9.41
CA LEU A 5 8.09 19.83 -7.96
C LEU A 5 8.68 18.61 -7.25
N PHE A 6 9.75 18.81 -6.49
CA PHE A 6 10.41 17.75 -5.74
C PHE A 6 10.02 17.82 -4.27
N ILE A 7 9.11 16.95 -3.84
CA ILE A 7 8.60 16.84 -2.45
C ILE A 7 9.48 15.85 -1.71
N ILE A 8 10.15 16.30 -0.66
CA ILE A 8 11.20 15.54 0.02
C ILE A 8 10.86 15.42 1.51
N ASN A 9 10.81 14.19 2.02
CA ASN A 9 10.78 13.95 3.45
C ASN A 9 12.20 13.78 4.00
N PRO A 10 12.77 14.79 4.70
CA PRO A 10 14.15 14.75 5.15
C PRO A 10 14.40 13.71 6.26
N ARG A 11 13.35 13.15 6.86
CA ARG A 11 13.45 12.10 7.90
C ARG A 11 13.53 10.70 7.31
N ALA A 12 13.18 10.53 6.03
CA ALA A 12 13.21 9.24 5.35
C ALA A 12 14.57 9.02 4.67
N GLY A 13 15.34 8.05 5.17
CA GLY A 13 16.52 7.52 4.48
C GLY A 13 17.77 8.39 4.37
N LEU A 14 17.66 9.72 4.52
CA LEU A 14 18.78 10.67 4.35
C LEU A 14 19.92 10.53 5.37
N LYS A 15 19.70 9.80 6.47
CA LYS A 15 20.77 9.47 7.43
C LYS A 15 21.86 8.58 6.81
N LYS A 16 21.57 7.93 5.68
CA LYS A 16 22.52 7.00 5.03
C LYS A 16 23.46 7.70 4.03
N ASN A 17 22.97 8.68 3.31
CA ASN A 17 23.76 9.48 2.38
C ASN A 17 23.05 10.85 2.15
N PRO A 18 23.64 11.96 2.60
CA PRO A 18 23.08 13.30 2.40
C PRO A 18 23.07 13.75 0.92
N ASN A 19 23.87 13.13 0.06
CA ASN A 19 23.99 13.50 -1.36
C ASN A 19 22.86 12.96 -2.24
N PHE A 20 22.01 12.06 -1.71
CA PHE A 20 20.91 11.44 -2.50
C PHE A 20 19.97 12.46 -3.16
N ILE A 21 19.73 13.58 -2.53
CA ILE A 21 18.89 14.64 -3.08
C ILE A 21 19.60 15.30 -4.27
N ASP A 22 20.87 15.63 -4.12
CA ASP A 22 21.63 16.34 -5.14
C ASP A 22 21.92 15.44 -6.35
N GLU A 23 22.19 14.13 -6.14
CA GLU A 23 22.28 13.13 -7.20
C GLU A 23 21.00 13.06 -8.04
N ALA A 24 19.83 13.01 -7.39
CA ALA A 24 18.55 12.99 -8.10
C ALA A 24 18.27 14.32 -8.83
N VAL A 25 18.59 15.46 -8.20
CA VAL A 25 18.41 16.80 -8.81
C VAL A 25 19.25 16.93 -10.07
N GLU A 26 20.51 16.49 -10.05
CA GLU A 26 21.39 16.53 -11.21
C GLU A 26 20.80 15.79 -12.41
N VAL A 27 20.24 14.58 -12.18
CA VAL A 27 19.55 13.80 -13.21
C VAL A 27 18.36 14.57 -13.80
N PHE A 28 17.54 15.21 -12.95
CA PHE A 28 16.39 15.97 -13.42
C PHE A 28 16.78 17.23 -14.20
N GLU A 29 17.82 17.94 -13.75
CA GLU A 29 18.33 19.14 -14.44
C GLU A 29 18.94 18.77 -15.79
N GLN A 30 19.72 17.68 -15.89
CA GLN A 30 20.24 17.14 -17.14
C GLN A 30 19.11 16.74 -18.10
N ALA A 31 17.96 16.27 -17.58
CA ALA A 31 16.77 15.99 -18.37
C ALA A 31 15.95 17.25 -18.77
N GLY A 32 16.43 18.45 -18.45
CA GLY A 32 15.83 19.73 -18.84
C GLY A 32 14.75 20.26 -17.93
N TYR A 33 14.67 19.77 -16.70
CA TYR A 33 13.73 20.27 -15.69
C TYR A 33 14.34 21.38 -14.84
N LYS A 34 13.53 22.39 -14.53
CA LYS A 34 13.81 23.33 -13.41
C LYS A 34 13.23 22.74 -12.14
N VAL A 35 14.08 22.35 -11.19
CA VAL A 35 13.69 21.64 -9.99
C VAL A 35 13.35 22.62 -8.84
N GLY A 36 12.10 22.58 -8.37
CA GLY A 36 11.64 23.27 -7.16
C GLY A 36 11.59 22.31 -5.98
N LYS A 37 12.53 22.40 -5.04
CA LYS A 37 12.58 21.54 -3.83
C LYS A 37 11.62 22.03 -2.76
N LYS A 38 10.78 21.15 -2.19
CA LYS A 38 9.92 21.37 -1.04
C LYS A 38 10.16 20.27 0.01
N PHE A 39 10.52 20.68 1.23
CA PHE A 39 10.80 19.75 2.32
C PHE A 39 9.61 19.67 3.27
N THR A 40 9.18 18.45 3.60
CA THR A 40 8.15 18.24 4.61
C THR A 40 8.74 18.45 6.02
N LYS A 41 7.97 19.03 6.92
CA LYS A 41 8.36 19.34 8.31
C LYS A 41 7.54 18.57 9.33
N LYS A 42 6.27 18.34 9.02
CA LYS A 42 5.27 17.65 9.85
C LYS A 42 4.38 16.74 8.99
N ARG A 43 3.50 16.01 9.64
CA ARG A 43 2.46 15.23 8.99
C ARG A 43 1.53 16.12 8.17
N ALA A 44 1.04 15.61 7.06
CA ALA A 44 0.18 16.27 6.06
C ALA A 44 0.86 17.42 5.27
N ASP A 45 2.12 17.75 5.48
CA ASP A 45 2.80 18.76 4.66
C ASP A 45 2.87 18.32 3.19
N ALA A 46 3.10 17.03 2.93
CA ALA A 46 3.17 16.53 1.55
C ALA A 46 1.81 16.61 0.85
N THR A 47 0.71 16.41 1.59
CA THR A 47 -0.67 16.61 1.10
C THR A 47 -0.89 18.07 0.69
N GLU A 48 -0.59 19.02 1.58
CA GLU A 48 -0.74 20.45 1.30
C GLU A 48 0.12 20.87 0.09
N ILE A 49 1.40 20.46 0.04
CA ILE A 49 2.32 20.81 -1.04
C ILE A 49 1.82 20.26 -2.39
N ALA A 50 1.38 19.02 -2.43
CA ALA A 50 0.91 18.39 -3.67
C ALA A 50 -0.38 19.04 -4.17
N ARG A 51 -1.34 19.30 -3.27
CA ARG A 51 -2.60 19.96 -3.59
C ARG A 51 -2.39 21.38 -4.13
N ASP A 52 -1.57 22.16 -3.43
CA ASP A 52 -1.46 23.60 -3.70
C ASP A 52 -0.54 23.94 -4.88
N HIS A 53 0.41 23.05 -5.22
CA HIS A 53 1.42 23.30 -6.25
C HIS A 53 1.46 22.26 -7.38
N GLY A 54 0.72 21.18 -7.27
CA GLY A 54 0.81 20.06 -8.21
C GLY A 54 0.39 20.43 -9.65
N ASN A 55 -0.58 21.32 -9.82
CA ASN A 55 -1.04 21.77 -11.13
C ASN A 55 -0.14 22.82 -11.81
N ASP A 56 0.85 23.40 -11.08
CA ASP A 56 1.72 24.45 -11.59
C ASP A 56 3.01 23.93 -12.26
N VAL A 57 3.17 22.60 -12.30
CA VAL A 57 4.38 21.91 -12.76
C VAL A 57 4.11 20.82 -13.78
N ASP A 58 5.15 20.38 -14.49
CA ASP A 58 5.05 19.33 -15.51
C ASP A 58 5.32 17.93 -14.96
N LEU A 59 5.95 17.86 -13.78
CA LEU A 59 6.27 16.59 -13.09
C LEU A 59 6.33 16.83 -11.58
N ILE A 60 5.74 15.93 -10.83
CA ILE A 60 5.90 15.81 -9.37
C ILE A 60 6.85 14.65 -9.10
N VAL A 61 7.77 14.80 -8.16
CA VAL A 61 8.58 13.69 -7.65
C VAL A 61 8.47 13.68 -6.12
N CYS A 62 8.12 12.52 -5.58
CA CYS A 62 8.09 12.28 -4.14
C CYS A 62 9.32 11.48 -3.72
N MET A 63 10.11 11.98 -2.77
CA MET A 63 11.18 11.24 -2.11
C MET A 63 10.84 11.05 -0.64
N GLY A 64 10.53 9.81 -0.26
CA GLY A 64 10.09 9.50 1.09
C GLY A 64 9.79 8.01 1.31
N GLY A 65 9.10 7.67 2.39
CA GLY A 65 8.52 6.35 2.60
C GLY A 65 7.06 6.30 2.11
N ASP A 66 6.44 5.12 2.26
CA ASP A 66 5.05 4.87 1.83
C ASP A 66 4.06 5.92 2.38
N GLY A 67 4.22 6.34 3.65
CA GLY A 67 3.36 7.37 4.24
C GLY A 67 3.51 8.75 3.58
N THR A 68 4.73 9.12 3.14
CA THR A 68 4.93 10.40 2.41
C THR A 68 4.30 10.33 1.02
N LEU A 69 4.44 9.21 0.33
CA LEU A 69 3.81 8.99 -0.98
C LEU A 69 2.28 9.04 -0.85
N ASN A 70 1.74 8.42 0.18
CA ASN A 70 0.30 8.42 0.44
C ASN A 70 -0.25 9.84 0.68
N GLU A 71 0.47 10.65 1.48
CA GLU A 71 0.15 12.08 1.64
C GLU A 71 0.16 12.83 0.30
N VAL A 72 1.15 12.55 -0.59
CA VAL A 72 1.17 13.17 -1.93
C VAL A 72 -0.03 12.74 -2.76
N PHE A 73 -0.39 11.47 -2.78
CA PHE A 73 -1.58 10.99 -3.51
C PHE A 73 -2.86 11.63 -2.97
N GLU A 74 -3.01 11.71 -1.63
CA GLU A 74 -4.14 12.38 -0.99
C GLU A 74 -4.25 13.85 -1.46
N GLY A 75 -3.14 14.59 -1.45
CA GLY A 75 -3.11 15.97 -1.91
C GLY A 75 -3.39 16.12 -3.42
N MET A 76 -2.89 15.18 -4.24
CA MET A 76 -3.20 15.16 -5.67
C MET A 76 -4.69 14.93 -5.92
N MET A 77 -5.33 14.06 -5.15
CA MET A 77 -6.77 13.79 -5.28
C MET A 77 -7.61 14.97 -4.78
N GLU A 78 -7.28 15.56 -3.63
CA GLU A 78 -7.95 16.75 -3.10
C GLU A 78 -7.87 17.95 -4.05
N GLY A 79 -6.72 18.13 -4.69
CA GLY A 79 -6.45 19.23 -5.64
C GLY A 79 -6.81 18.93 -7.08
N GLU A 80 -7.42 17.76 -7.37
CA GLU A 80 -7.69 17.27 -8.73
C GLU A 80 -6.47 17.35 -9.64
N VAL A 81 -5.26 17.12 -9.08
CA VAL A 81 -3.98 17.21 -9.77
C VAL A 81 -3.82 16.07 -10.75
N ARG A 82 -3.58 16.40 -12.03
CA ARG A 82 -3.38 15.43 -13.11
C ARG A 82 -1.93 15.34 -13.59
N THR A 83 -1.05 16.14 -13.00
CA THR A 83 0.39 16.13 -13.27
C THR A 83 0.98 14.75 -13.00
N PRO A 84 1.83 14.20 -13.88
CA PRO A 84 2.53 12.95 -13.61
C PRO A 84 3.35 12.99 -12.34
N ILE A 85 3.40 11.85 -11.62
CA ILE A 85 4.23 11.71 -10.43
C ILE A 85 5.19 10.53 -10.57
N GLY A 86 6.45 10.74 -10.14
CA GLY A 86 7.44 9.71 -9.90
C GLY A 86 7.74 9.54 -8.42
N TYR A 87 8.26 8.38 -8.03
CA TYR A 87 8.57 8.06 -6.64
C TYR A 87 10.01 7.59 -6.47
N ILE A 88 10.73 8.20 -5.54
CA ILE A 88 12.04 7.78 -5.06
C ILE A 88 11.88 7.19 -3.66
N PRO A 89 11.91 5.86 -3.54
CA PRO A 89 11.68 5.18 -2.26
C PRO A 89 12.83 5.44 -1.27
N ALA A 90 12.57 6.12 -0.18
CA ALA A 90 13.55 6.43 0.87
C ALA A 90 13.14 5.94 2.27
N GLY A 91 12.02 5.23 2.39
CA GLY A 91 11.53 4.66 3.65
C GLY A 91 12.25 3.37 4.06
N SER A 92 11.78 2.78 5.16
CA SER A 92 12.36 1.54 5.70
C SER A 92 11.84 0.27 5.03
N THR A 93 10.60 0.26 4.59
CA THR A 93 9.92 -0.91 3.98
C THR A 93 9.63 -0.71 2.51
N ASN A 94 9.12 0.46 2.12
CA ASN A 94 8.77 0.82 0.75
C ASN A 94 7.91 -0.27 0.09
N ASP A 95 6.83 -0.69 0.78
CA ASP A 95 6.01 -1.82 0.36
C ASP A 95 5.37 -1.59 -1.01
N PHE A 96 4.93 -0.36 -1.29
CA PHE A 96 4.36 0.01 -2.57
C PHE A 96 5.39 -0.04 -3.71
N ALA A 97 6.59 0.56 -3.50
CA ALA A 97 7.67 0.52 -4.48
C ALA A 97 8.09 -0.93 -4.80
N ASN A 98 8.19 -1.77 -3.75
CA ASN A 98 8.52 -3.18 -3.90
C ASN A 98 7.45 -3.97 -4.68
N SER A 99 6.17 -3.59 -4.56
CA SER A 99 5.07 -4.24 -5.30
C SER A 99 5.13 -3.91 -6.79
N LEU A 100 5.56 -2.70 -7.12
CA LEU A 100 5.72 -2.21 -8.49
C LEU A 100 7.11 -2.52 -9.10
N GLY A 101 8.03 -3.10 -8.33
CA GLY A 101 9.39 -3.36 -8.78
C GLY A 101 10.22 -2.10 -9.05
N LEU A 102 9.91 -0.99 -8.35
CA LEU A 102 10.60 0.28 -8.55
C LEU A 102 12.04 0.24 -8.03
N GLU A 103 12.90 1.00 -8.70
CA GLU A 103 14.27 1.23 -8.27
C GLU A 103 14.33 1.94 -6.92
N THR A 104 15.23 1.48 -6.05
CA THR A 104 15.36 2.02 -4.69
C THR A 104 16.59 2.91 -4.50
N LYS A 105 17.54 2.89 -5.45
CA LYS A 105 18.66 3.83 -5.46
C LYS A 105 18.19 5.17 -6.03
N PRO A 106 18.38 6.30 -5.33
CA PRO A 106 17.82 7.58 -5.75
C PRO A 106 18.20 8.03 -7.16
N GLU A 107 19.45 7.88 -7.54
CA GLU A 107 19.92 8.23 -8.89
C GLU A 107 19.25 7.36 -9.96
N GLU A 108 19.20 6.04 -9.76
CA GLU A 108 18.58 5.12 -10.72
C GLU A 108 17.06 5.34 -10.79
N ALA A 109 16.41 5.59 -9.66
CA ALA A 109 15.00 5.96 -9.63
C ALA A 109 14.74 7.27 -10.38
N ALA A 110 15.60 8.28 -10.23
CA ALA A 110 15.49 9.53 -10.97
C ALA A 110 15.66 9.31 -12.49
N LYS A 111 16.64 8.51 -12.91
CA LYS A 111 16.84 8.12 -14.32
C LYS A 111 15.63 7.37 -14.88
N PHE A 112 15.06 6.47 -14.11
CA PHE A 112 13.85 5.75 -14.48
C PHE A 112 12.68 6.74 -14.71
N ILE A 113 12.45 7.65 -13.77
CA ILE A 113 11.36 8.63 -13.82
C ILE A 113 11.44 9.49 -15.08
N VAL A 114 12.63 9.98 -15.47
CA VAL A 114 12.77 10.86 -16.64
C VAL A 114 12.73 10.12 -17.97
N SER A 115 12.97 8.81 -17.97
CA SER A 115 13.02 7.98 -19.19
C SER A 115 11.71 7.24 -19.50
N HIS A 116 10.77 7.18 -18.56
CA HIS A 116 9.52 6.44 -18.71
C HIS A 116 8.30 7.36 -18.81
N LYS A 117 7.26 6.86 -19.46
CA LYS A 117 5.97 7.56 -19.54
C LYS A 117 5.11 7.19 -18.35
N PRO A 118 4.27 8.12 -17.87
CA PRO A 118 3.31 7.80 -16.83
C PRO A 118 2.26 6.79 -17.34
N ARG A 119 1.82 5.93 -16.45
CA ARG A 119 0.68 5.01 -16.62
C ARG A 119 -0.40 5.40 -15.64
N LYS A 120 -1.61 4.99 -15.93
CA LYS A 120 -2.72 5.19 -15.00
C LYS A 120 -2.57 4.25 -13.81
N LEU A 121 -2.92 4.75 -12.64
CA LEU A 121 -2.97 3.99 -11.40
C LEU A 121 -4.35 4.18 -10.77
N ASP A 122 -5.00 3.09 -10.44
CA ASP A 122 -6.27 3.10 -9.70
C ASP A 122 -6.01 3.30 -8.21
N MET A 123 -6.94 4.00 -7.54
CA MET A 123 -6.93 4.18 -6.09
C MET A 123 -8.17 3.52 -5.50
N GLY A 124 -8.05 3.01 -4.27
CA GLY A 124 -9.20 2.58 -3.49
C GLY A 124 -9.76 3.73 -2.66
N GLU A 125 -11.08 3.77 -2.48
CA GLU A 125 -11.73 4.63 -1.50
C GLU A 125 -12.35 3.77 -0.39
N PHE A 126 -12.00 4.07 0.84
CA PHE A 126 -12.48 3.41 2.06
C PHE A 126 -13.17 4.45 2.94
N ASN A 127 -14.49 4.43 3.03
CA ASN A 127 -15.29 5.40 3.79
C ASN A 127 -14.94 6.87 3.47
N GLY A 128 -14.72 7.19 2.19
CA GLY A 128 -14.35 8.53 1.73
C GLY A 128 -12.86 8.86 1.82
N ARG A 129 -12.02 7.98 2.36
CA ARG A 129 -10.56 8.13 2.40
C ARG A 129 -9.91 7.29 1.30
N ALA A 130 -9.05 7.92 0.52
CA ALA A 130 -8.30 7.23 -0.53
C ALA A 130 -7.13 6.42 0.04
N PHE A 131 -6.79 5.30 -0.62
CA PHE A 131 -5.59 4.52 -0.37
C PHE A 131 -5.05 3.95 -1.68
N ALA A 132 -3.73 3.72 -1.74
CA ALA A 132 -3.07 3.34 -2.98
C ALA A 132 -3.00 1.83 -3.19
N TYR A 133 -2.67 1.06 -2.15
CA TYR A 133 -2.31 -0.34 -2.38
C TYR A 133 -2.90 -1.34 -1.38
N THR A 134 -3.28 -0.95 -0.17
CA THR A 134 -3.86 -1.92 0.78
C THR A 134 -4.74 -1.31 1.86
N ALA A 135 -5.92 -1.88 2.04
CA ALA A 135 -6.76 -1.71 3.22
C ALA A 135 -6.92 -3.09 3.87
N SER A 136 -6.48 -3.26 5.13
CA SER A 136 -6.49 -4.59 5.76
C SER A 136 -6.82 -4.54 7.25
N CYS A 137 -7.43 -5.62 7.76
CA CYS A 137 -7.71 -5.80 9.19
C CYS A 137 -7.47 -7.25 9.65
N GLY A 138 -7.37 -7.43 10.95
CA GLY A 138 -7.13 -8.74 11.56
C GLY A 138 -5.64 -9.04 11.75
N ILE A 139 -5.24 -10.32 11.59
CA ILE A 139 -3.83 -10.72 11.67
C ILE A 139 -3.03 -10.10 10.52
N PHE A 140 -1.71 -10.01 10.66
CA PHE A 140 -0.80 -9.44 9.66
C PHE A 140 -0.95 -7.93 9.39
N THR A 141 -1.80 -7.20 10.10
CA THR A 141 -1.81 -5.74 10.04
C THR A 141 -0.63 -5.14 10.80
N LYS A 142 -0.15 -3.95 10.40
CA LYS A 142 1.03 -3.31 11.05
C LYS A 142 0.86 -3.13 12.56
N THR A 143 -0.36 -3.01 13.05
CA THR A 143 -0.65 -2.95 14.51
C THR A 143 -0.33 -4.25 15.24
N SER A 144 -0.35 -5.40 14.54
CA SER A 144 0.08 -6.70 15.06
C SER A 144 1.61 -6.91 14.95
N TYR A 145 2.31 -6.08 14.16
CA TYR A 145 3.74 -6.25 13.86
C TYR A 145 4.69 -5.85 14.98
N ALA A 146 4.28 -5.05 15.96
CA ALA A 146 5.18 -4.62 17.05
C ALA A 146 5.83 -5.80 17.80
N THR A 147 5.15 -6.94 17.81
CA THR A 147 5.63 -8.17 18.47
C THR A 147 6.45 -9.07 17.54
N SER A 148 6.30 -8.97 16.23
CA SER A 148 6.75 -10.02 15.30
C SER A 148 8.07 -9.74 14.56
N GLN A 149 8.53 -8.50 14.44
CA GLN A 149 9.81 -8.21 13.77
C GLN A 149 11.03 -8.84 14.45
N LYS A 150 11.00 -8.97 15.79
CA LYS A 150 12.07 -9.68 16.53
C LYS A 150 12.10 -11.18 16.24
N LEU A 151 10.94 -11.78 15.87
CA LEU A 151 10.84 -13.19 15.53
C LEU A 151 11.26 -13.51 14.08
N LYS A 152 10.96 -12.62 13.12
CA LYS A 152 11.34 -12.78 11.71
C LYS A 152 12.85 -12.99 11.53
N ASN A 153 13.64 -12.24 12.29
CA ASN A 153 15.11 -12.24 12.14
C ASN A 153 15.81 -13.47 12.74
N LYS A 154 15.10 -14.28 13.56
CA LYS A 154 15.71 -15.43 14.27
C LYS A 154 15.34 -16.81 13.72
N LEU A 155 14.21 -16.99 13.07
CA LEU A 155 13.61 -18.32 12.88
C LEU A 155 13.24 -18.70 11.44
N GLY A 156 13.41 -17.81 10.45
CA GLY A 156 12.99 -18.08 9.07
C GLY A 156 11.45 -18.05 8.88
N HIS A 157 11.02 -17.98 7.63
CA HIS A 157 9.61 -17.75 7.24
C HIS A 157 8.63 -18.82 7.77
N ALA A 158 9.00 -20.10 7.70
CA ALA A 158 8.14 -21.21 8.16
C ALA A 158 7.97 -21.24 9.70
N ALA A 159 9.03 -20.93 10.44
CA ALA A 159 8.96 -20.87 11.92
C ALA A 159 8.24 -19.62 12.44
N TYR A 160 8.25 -18.52 11.66
CA TYR A 160 7.42 -17.34 11.92
C TYR A 160 5.92 -17.67 11.83
N VAL A 161 5.52 -18.35 10.76
CA VAL A 161 4.13 -18.78 10.57
C VAL A 161 3.71 -19.77 11.66
N LEU A 162 4.63 -20.65 12.10
CA LEU A 162 4.38 -21.62 13.17
C LEU A 162 4.28 -20.98 14.57
N SER A 163 5.07 -19.93 14.85
CA SER A 163 4.98 -19.20 16.13
C SER A 163 3.73 -18.31 16.20
N ALA A 164 3.34 -17.72 15.08
CA ALA A 164 2.06 -17.02 14.94
C ALA A 164 0.88 -17.96 15.18
N SER A 165 1.03 -19.27 14.94
CA SER A 165 -0.03 -20.26 15.12
C SER A 165 -0.55 -20.41 16.56
N LYS A 166 0.30 -20.17 17.56
CA LYS A 166 -0.13 -20.19 18.96
C LYS A 166 -0.94 -18.95 19.36
N GLU A 167 -0.67 -17.82 18.70
CA GLU A 167 -1.36 -16.55 18.96
C GLU A 167 -2.68 -16.45 18.17
N ILE A 168 -2.84 -17.19 17.08
CA ILE A 168 -4.04 -17.12 16.22
C ILE A 168 -5.33 -17.47 16.98
N PHE A 169 -5.29 -18.41 17.95
CA PHE A 169 -6.47 -18.72 18.77
C PHE A 169 -6.83 -17.62 19.77
N HIS A 170 -5.93 -16.66 20.00
CA HIS A 170 -6.19 -15.46 20.80
C HIS A 170 -6.59 -14.26 19.93
N VAL A 171 -6.51 -14.39 18.60
CA VAL A 171 -6.95 -13.35 17.67
C VAL A 171 -8.47 -13.26 17.66
N LYS A 172 -8.97 -12.04 17.68
CA LYS A 172 -10.40 -11.76 17.60
C LYS A 172 -10.96 -12.33 16.30
N LYS A 173 -12.00 -13.14 16.43
CA LYS A 173 -12.78 -13.63 15.31
C LYS A 173 -13.59 -12.47 14.73
N LEU A 174 -13.47 -12.25 13.43
CA LEU A 174 -14.19 -11.24 12.70
C LEU A 174 -15.40 -11.89 12.04
N LYS A 175 -16.60 -11.66 12.58
CA LYS A 175 -17.82 -12.05 11.89
C LYS A 175 -18.15 -10.97 10.86
N MET A 176 -18.01 -11.31 9.60
CA MET A 176 -18.14 -10.37 8.50
C MET A 176 -19.24 -10.77 7.54
N LYS A 177 -19.91 -9.75 6.99
CA LYS A 177 -20.75 -9.82 5.81
C LYS A 177 -20.16 -8.88 4.76
N VAL A 178 -19.85 -9.40 3.59
CA VAL A 178 -19.37 -8.64 2.43
C VAL A 178 -20.47 -8.69 1.37
N GLU A 179 -21.00 -7.54 1.03
CA GLU A 179 -22.04 -7.37 0.01
C GLU A 179 -21.37 -6.83 -1.26
N LEU A 180 -21.34 -7.65 -2.30
CA LEU A 180 -20.89 -7.32 -3.65
C LEU A 180 -22.12 -7.10 -4.55
N PRO A 181 -21.97 -6.51 -5.74
CA PRO A 181 -23.12 -6.27 -6.63
C PRO A 181 -23.97 -7.50 -6.94
N ASN A 182 -23.35 -8.69 -7.05
CA ASN A 182 -24.01 -9.91 -7.50
C ASN A 182 -24.00 -11.04 -6.47
N GLU A 183 -23.32 -10.88 -5.34
CA GLU A 183 -23.23 -11.93 -4.32
C GLU A 183 -23.03 -11.36 -2.92
N VAL A 184 -23.30 -12.17 -1.92
CA VAL A 184 -23.07 -11.88 -0.51
C VAL A 184 -22.23 -12.98 0.08
N ILE A 185 -21.11 -12.60 0.68
CA ILE A 185 -20.17 -13.51 1.35
C ILE A 185 -20.27 -13.29 2.85
N GLU A 186 -20.67 -14.31 3.61
CA GLU A 186 -20.76 -14.23 5.06
C GLU A 186 -19.89 -15.30 5.72
N GLY A 187 -19.22 -14.93 6.81
CA GLY A 187 -18.38 -15.88 7.49
C GLY A 187 -17.68 -15.32 8.72
N ASN A 188 -16.81 -16.17 9.27
CA ASN A 188 -15.92 -15.82 10.36
C ASN A 188 -14.49 -15.84 9.85
N TYR A 189 -13.80 -14.71 9.96
CA TYR A 189 -12.49 -14.50 9.40
C TYR A 189 -11.46 -14.13 10.48
N ILE A 190 -10.19 -14.32 10.18
CA ILE A 190 -9.07 -13.84 10.98
C ILE A 190 -8.33 -12.71 10.29
N PHE A 191 -8.55 -12.55 8.97
CA PHE A 191 -7.92 -11.54 8.15
C PHE A 191 -8.84 -11.15 6.99
N ALA A 192 -8.88 -9.87 6.70
CA ALA A 192 -9.46 -9.34 5.48
C ALA A 192 -8.54 -8.26 4.91
N ALA A 193 -8.40 -8.24 3.59
CA ALA A 193 -7.65 -7.20 2.90
C ALA A 193 -8.26 -6.91 1.53
N ILE A 194 -8.25 -5.64 1.16
CA ILE A 194 -8.55 -5.13 -0.18
C ILE A 194 -7.25 -4.55 -0.69
N ASN A 195 -6.75 -5.04 -1.82
CA ASN A 195 -5.40 -4.72 -2.29
C ASN A 195 -5.39 -4.36 -3.76
N ASN A 196 -4.50 -3.44 -4.12
CA ASN A 196 -3.99 -3.22 -5.46
C ASN A 196 -2.46 -3.39 -5.39
N ALA A 197 -2.00 -4.57 -5.02
CA ALA A 197 -0.58 -4.87 -4.82
C ALA A 197 -0.31 -6.37 -4.89
N THR A 198 0.84 -6.73 -5.40
CA THR A 198 1.29 -8.14 -5.46
C THR A 198 1.71 -8.69 -4.10
N LYS A 199 1.85 -7.85 -3.06
CA LYS A 199 2.20 -8.26 -1.70
C LYS A 199 1.12 -7.86 -0.71
N VAL A 200 0.62 -8.84 0.05
CA VAL A 200 -0.47 -8.68 1.01
C VAL A 200 0.02 -9.02 2.41
N GLY A 201 -0.20 -8.10 3.36
CA GLY A 201 0.16 -8.28 4.77
C GLY A 201 1.65 -8.54 5.00
N GLY A 202 2.53 -8.24 4.04
CA GLY A 202 3.97 -8.47 4.11
C GLY A 202 4.40 -9.94 4.15
N VAL A 203 3.47 -10.88 3.97
CA VAL A 203 3.70 -12.34 4.08
C VAL A 203 3.25 -13.08 2.82
N MET A 204 2.17 -12.64 2.21
CA MET A 204 1.57 -13.29 1.05
C MET A 204 1.98 -12.55 -0.23
N LYS A 205 2.36 -13.32 -1.26
CA LYS A 205 2.64 -12.80 -2.59
C LYS A 205 1.57 -13.33 -3.55
N LEU A 206 0.81 -12.43 -4.16
CA LEU A 206 -0.13 -12.75 -5.23
C LEU A 206 0.63 -13.02 -6.52
N ASP A 207 0.03 -13.76 -7.44
CA ASP A 207 0.55 -13.91 -8.80
C ASP A 207 0.55 -12.53 -9.49
N GLU A 208 1.69 -12.17 -10.08
CA GLU A 208 1.85 -10.89 -10.79
C GLU A 208 0.89 -10.74 -11.98
N ASN A 209 0.42 -11.88 -12.53
CA ASN A 209 -0.59 -11.89 -13.60
C ASN A 209 -2.02 -11.67 -13.08
N MET A 210 -2.25 -11.68 -11.78
CA MET A 210 -3.57 -11.46 -11.17
C MET A 210 -3.79 -10.02 -10.74
N VAL A 211 -2.74 -9.22 -10.65
CA VAL A 211 -2.81 -7.84 -10.16
C VAL A 211 -2.44 -6.89 -11.28
N GLU A 212 -3.43 -6.17 -11.78
CA GLU A 212 -3.24 -5.07 -12.72
C GLU A 212 -3.59 -3.76 -12.02
N PHE A 213 -2.68 -2.79 -12.02
CA PHE A 213 -2.80 -1.56 -11.22
C PHE A 213 -3.78 -0.54 -11.81
N ASN A 214 -4.41 -0.83 -12.95
CA ASN A 214 -5.27 0.08 -13.70
C ASN A 214 -6.38 -0.63 -14.50
N ASP A 215 -6.89 -1.73 -13.99
CA ASP A 215 -8.00 -2.49 -14.60
C ASP A 215 -9.37 -2.16 -13.96
N GLY A 216 -9.41 -1.23 -13.01
CA GLY A 216 -10.62 -0.87 -12.27
C GLY A 216 -11.00 -1.87 -11.19
N LEU A 217 -10.12 -2.81 -10.84
CA LEU A 217 -10.38 -3.86 -9.86
C LEU A 217 -9.31 -3.89 -8.76
N PHE A 218 -9.71 -4.31 -7.58
CA PHE A 218 -8.83 -4.61 -6.44
C PHE A 218 -9.08 -6.04 -5.97
N GLU A 219 -8.07 -6.69 -5.40
CA GLU A 219 -8.15 -8.05 -4.87
C GLU A 219 -8.68 -8.04 -3.44
N LEU A 220 -9.89 -8.57 -3.23
CA LEU A 220 -10.41 -8.89 -1.90
C LEU A 220 -9.88 -10.25 -1.46
N MET A 221 -9.11 -10.26 -0.39
CA MET A 221 -8.65 -11.48 0.27
C MET A 221 -9.32 -11.64 1.62
N LEU A 222 -9.96 -12.78 1.84
CA LEU A 222 -10.55 -13.17 3.12
C LEU A 222 -9.93 -14.48 3.59
N ILE A 223 -9.45 -14.54 4.84
CA ILE A 223 -8.93 -15.76 5.45
C ILE A 223 -9.87 -16.20 6.56
N GLU A 224 -10.50 -17.38 6.37
CA GLU A 224 -11.44 -17.93 7.35
C GLU A 224 -10.78 -18.23 8.69
N TYR A 225 -11.57 -18.06 9.76
CA TYR A 225 -11.16 -18.45 11.10
C TYR A 225 -10.99 -19.98 11.18
N PRO A 226 -9.82 -20.49 11.59
CA PRO A 226 -9.59 -21.94 11.71
C PRO A 226 -10.41 -22.52 12.85
N LYS A 227 -11.17 -23.59 12.59
CA LYS A 227 -12.07 -24.22 13.58
C LYS A 227 -11.33 -25.09 14.61
N ASN A 228 -10.13 -25.56 14.26
CA ASN A 228 -9.33 -26.47 15.08
C ASN A 228 -7.84 -26.39 14.68
N PRO A 229 -6.90 -27.00 15.46
CA PRO A 229 -5.48 -26.99 15.15
C PRO A 229 -5.08 -27.58 13.80
N VAL A 230 -5.85 -28.56 13.30
CA VAL A 230 -5.58 -29.18 11.98
C VAL A 230 -5.90 -28.20 10.85
N ASP A 231 -7.01 -27.49 10.98
CA ASP A 231 -7.37 -26.42 10.03
C ASP A 231 -6.31 -25.31 10.01
N LEU A 232 -5.82 -24.95 11.20
CA LEU A 232 -4.75 -23.97 11.31
C LEU A 232 -3.47 -24.43 10.64
N ALA A 233 -3.04 -25.66 10.88
CA ALA A 233 -1.84 -26.22 10.24
C ALA A 233 -1.98 -26.24 8.71
N LYS A 234 -3.16 -26.60 8.19
CA LYS A 234 -3.45 -26.53 6.75
C LYS A 234 -3.38 -25.13 6.20
N LEU A 235 -3.97 -24.14 6.91
CA LEU A 235 -3.93 -22.73 6.53
C LEU A 235 -2.49 -22.21 6.47
N VAL A 236 -1.71 -22.45 7.54
CA VAL A 236 -0.29 -22.12 7.61
C VAL A 236 0.48 -22.72 6.45
N GLY A 237 0.25 -24.00 6.12
CA GLY A 237 0.89 -24.67 5.00
C GLY A 237 0.51 -24.09 3.63
N LYS A 238 -0.73 -23.61 3.48
CA LYS A 238 -1.17 -22.92 2.25
C LYS A 238 -0.51 -21.56 2.09
N VAL A 239 -0.52 -20.73 3.13
CA VAL A 239 0.13 -19.41 3.13
C VAL A 239 1.64 -19.55 2.86
N ALA A 240 2.32 -20.49 3.50
CA ALA A 240 3.74 -20.75 3.28
C ALA A 240 4.05 -21.19 1.84
N LYS A 241 3.12 -21.88 1.18
CA LYS A 241 3.23 -22.33 -0.23
C LYS A 241 2.61 -21.33 -1.23
N GLN A 242 2.17 -20.17 -0.77
CA GLN A 242 1.47 -19.16 -1.59
C GLN A 242 0.27 -19.75 -2.36
N ARG A 243 -0.50 -20.64 -1.72
CA ARG A 243 -1.69 -21.28 -2.29
C ARG A 243 -2.95 -20.72 -1.68
N PHE A 244 -3.66 -19.86 -2.41
CA PHE A 244 -4.85 -19.14 -1.96
C PHE A 244 -6.13 -19.87 -2.40
N THR A 245 -6.44 -20.98 -1.76
CA THR A 245 -7.61 -21.82 -2.06
C THR A 245 -8.28 -22.36 -0.79
N GLY A 246 -9.53 -22.75 -0.87
CA GLY A 246 -10.32 -23.37 0.21
C GLY A 246 -10.71 -22.34 1.28
N LYS A 247 -9.99 -22.26 2.41
CA LYS A 247 -10.24 -21.30 3.48
C LYS A 247 -9.69 -19.88 3.23
N ILE A 248 -9.15 -19.65 2.04
CA ILE A 248 -8.70 -18.35 1.58
C ILE A 248 -9.51 -18.01 0.34
N THR A 249 -10.38 -17.02 0.46
CA THR A 249 -11.10 -16.43 -0.66
C THR A 249 -10.22 -15.33 -1.25
N LEU A 250 -10.06 -15.33 -2.56
CA LEU A 250 -9.37 -14.29 -3.32
C LEU A 250 -10.21 -14.01 -4.57
N ILE A 251 -10.76 -12.80 -4.67
CA ILE A 251 -11.63 -12.38 -5.76
C ILE A 251 -11.34 -10.92 -6.12
N GLN A 252 -11.60 -10.54 -7.37
CA GLN A 252 -11.49 -9.17 -7.83
C GLN A 252 -12.82 -8.43 -7.62
N ILE A 253 -12.74 -7.21 -7.15
CA ILE A 253 -13.90 -6.36 -6.83
C ILE A 253 -13.65 -4.92 -7.27
N ASP A 254 -14.68 -4.24 -7.74
CA ASP A 254 -14.71 -2.81 -8.00
C ASP A 254 -15.35 -2.01 -6.85
N GLN A 255 -16.23 -2.65 -6.09
CA GLN A 255 -16.90 -2.09 -4.93
C GLN A 255 -17.35 -3.17 -3.95
N ALA A 256 -17.50 -2.79 -2.68
CA ALA A 256 -18.03 -3.65 -1.64
C ALA A 256 -18.61 -2.85 -0.47
N LYS A 257 -19.62 -3.43 0.19
CA LYS A 257 -20.07 -2.99 1.52
C LYS A 257 -19.71 -4.10 2.51
N ILE A 258 -18.92 -3.75 3.52
CA ILE A 258 -18.47 -4.73 4.52
C ILE A 258 -19.03 -4.35 5.87
N THR A 259 -19.73 -5.28 6.50
CA THR A 259 -20.23 -5.15 7.89
C THR A 259 -19.49 -6.15 8.77
N ILE A 260 -19.03 -5.67 9.93
CA ILE A 260 -18.33 -6.47 10.95
C ILE A 260 -19.10 -6.32 12.26
N ASP A 261 -19.28 -7.41 13.02
CA ASP A 261 -20.05 -7.42 14.27
C ASP A 261 -19.41 -6.64 15.43
N SER A 262 -18.26 -6.05 15.21
CA SER A 262 -17.54 -5.25 16.20
C SER A 262 -16.57 -4.28 15.53
N ASP A 263 -16.28 -3.20 16.23
CA ASP A 263 -15.25 -2.25 15.77
C ASP A 263 -13.89 -2.93 15.69
N VAL A 264 -13.27 -2.81 14.52
CA VAL A 264 -11.96 -3.36 14.21
C VAL A 264 -11.10 -2.25 13.60
N ASP A 265 -9.88 -2.13 14.08
CA ASP A 265 -8.91 -1.23 13.47
C ASP A 265 -8.46 -1.77 12.11
N TRP A 266 -8.49 -0.91 11.11
CA TRP A 266 -7.96 -1.20 9.79
C TRP A 266 -6.57 -0.54 9.62
N SER A 267 -5.83 -1.03 8.65
CA SER A 267 -4.60 -0.42 8.18
C SER A 267 -4.80 -0.01 6.73
N LEU A 268 -4.73 1.27 6.44
CA LEU A 268 -4.76 1.82 5.08
C LEU A 268 -3.35 2.25 4.71
N ASP A 269 -2.73 1.60 3.72
CA ASP A 269 -1.35 1.82 3.30
C ASP A 269 -0.35 1.85 4.47
N GLY A 270 -0.68 1.06 5.51
CA GLY A 270 0.12 0.95 6.73
C GLY A 270 -0.13 2.00 7.79
N GLU A 271 -1.04 2.93 7.58
CA GLU A 271 -1.55 3.84 8.61
C GLU A 271 -2.76 3.25 9.31
N LYS A 272 -2.87 3.54 10.62
CA LYS A 272 -4.00 3.07 11.41
C LYS A 272 -5.25 3.90 11.11
N GLU A 273 -6.30 3.20 10.66
CA GLU A 273 -7.66 3.71 10.61
C GLU A 273 -8.47 3.16 11.78
N LYS A 274 -9.16 4.03 12.51
CA LYS A 274 -9.91 3.64 13.72
C LYS A 274 -11.03 2.67 13.37
N GLY A 275 -11.31 1.80 14.32
CA GLY A 275 -12.28 0.74 14.23
C GLY A 275 -13.62 1.16 13.64
N GLN A 276 -13.96 0.51 12.56
CA GLN A 276 -15.19 0.68 11.83
C GLN A 276 -15.94 -0.66 11.81
N SER A 277 -17.23 -0.63 12.06
CA SER A 277 -18.09 -1.80 11.90
C SER A 277 -18.79 -1.84 10.54
N TYR A 278 -18.76 -0.74 9.80
CA TYR A 278 -19.29 -0.62 8.45
C TYR A 278 -18.28 0.06 7.55
N ILE A 279 -17.98 -0.57 6.42
CA ILE A 279 -17.05 -0.07 5.40
C ILE A 279 -17.76 0.00 4.06
N SER A 280 -17.65 1.14 3.41
CA SER A 280 -17.96 1.32 1.99
C SER A 280 -16.65 1.40 1.23
N PHE A 281 -16.43 0.46 0.30
CA PHE A 281 -15.29 0.44 -0.60
C PHE A 281 -15.74 0.64 -2.04
N ARG A 282 -14.96 1.40 -2.80
CA ARG A 282 -15.03 1.45 -4.26
C ARG A 282 -13.65 1.76 -4.86
N VAL A 283 -13.45 1.35 -6.09
CA VAL A 283 -12.30 1.74 -6.89
C VAL A 283 -12.54 3.12 -7.50
N ILE A 284 -11.50 3.95 -7.54
CA ILE A 284 -11.44 5.20 -8.30
C ILE A 284 -10.49 4.94 -9.46
N PRO A 285 -11.03 4.62 -10.64
CA PRO A 285 -10.19 4.25 -11.79
C PRO A 285 -9.42 5.47 -12.32
N ASP A 286 -8.24 5.20 -12.88
CA ASP A 286 -7.39 6.21 -13.54
C ASP A 286 -7.07 7.43 -12.65
N ALA A 287 -7.04 7.26 -11.34
CA ALA A 287 -6.96 8.34 -10.36
C ALA A 287 -5.65 9.13 -10.45
N ILE A 288 -4.53 8.44 -10.64
CA ILE A 288 -3.19 9.03 -10.62
C ILE A 288 -2.43 8.68 -11.92
N ASN A 289 -1.71 9.66 -12.47
CA ASN A 289 -0.72 9.45 -13.53
C ASN A 289 0.63 9.11 -12.89
N PHE A 290 0.93 7.83 -12.70
CA PHE A 290 2.11 7.35 -11.97
C PHE A 290 3.18 6.80 -12.92
N ILE A 291 4.46 7.08 -12.68
CA ILE A 291 5.59 6.58 -13.47
C ILE A 291 6.13 5.31 -12.82
N TYR A 292 5.77 4.13 -13.42
CA TYR A 292 6.18 2.80 -12.95
C TYR A 292 6.33 1.80 -14.09
#